data_872a29a4fd7ba166b018faa1f7c1fc65
#
_entry.id   872a29a4fd7ba166b018faa1f7c1fc65
#
_cell.length_a   1.000
_cell.length_b   1.000
_cell.length_c   1.000
_cell.angle_alpha   90.00
_cell.angle_beta   90.00
_cell.angle_gamma   90.00
#
_symmetry.space_group_name_H-M   'P 1'
#
loop_
_entity.id
_entity.type
_entity.pdbx_description
1 polymer ?
#
loop_
_entity_poly.entity_id
_entity_poly.type
_entity_poly.pdbx_seq_one_letter_code
_entity_poly.pdbx_strand_id
1 'polypeptide(L)'
;MNSITSGGVRILGSLGSADGFGIVRVEDRFETHIEDLWSALTQPERLARWYGEIEGELRAASDFGARVHASGWEGTGRVEECEPPRRFLALSKAPDEPNEDSTEVTLTGDGDQTVLVVEQRGLPLDLLWAYGAGLQIHVEDLAAHIAGRERGDSETRFALLKPAYEDLAANIS
;
A
#
# COMPACT_ATOMS: atom_id res chain seq x y z
N MET A 1 7.18 -15.14 6.45
CA MET A 1 6.52 -14.38 5.38
C MET A 1 6.27 -15.29 4.18
N ASN A 2 5.06 -15.25 3.70
CA ASN A 2 4.62 -16.14 2.63
C ASN A 2 4.40 -15.37 1.33
N SER A 3 5.40 -15.34 0.48
CA SER A 3 5.21 -14.85 -0.88
C SER A 3 4.99 -16.05 -1.81
N ILE A 4 4.09 -15.88 -2.76
CA ILE A 4 3.75 -16.88 -3.76
C ILE A 4 4.32 -16.42 -5.09
N THR A 5 4.88 -17.33 -5.86
CA THR A 5 5.33 -17.03 -7.22
C THR A 5 4.34 -17.62 -8.20
N SER A 6 3.84 -16.79 -9.12
CA SER A 6 2.91 -17.20 -10.18
C SER A 6 3.45 -16.70 -11.51
N GLY A 7 3.67 -17.60 -12.47
CA GLY A 7 4.20 -17.25 -13.78
C GLY A 7 5.55 -16.53 -13.73
N GLY A 8 6.39 -16.84 -12.72
CA GLY A 8 7.68 -16.17 -12.51
C GLY A 8 7.58 -14.83 -11.79
N VAL A 9 6.38 -14.40 -11.38
CA VAL A 9 6.15 -13.14 -10.68
C VAL A 9 5.93 -13.43 -9.20
N ARG A 10 6.66 -12.73 -8.33
CA ARG A 10 6.51 -12.85 -6.88
C ARG A 10 5.26 -12.09 -6.43
N ILE A 11 4.34 -12.78 -5.75
CA ILE A 11 3.10 -12.20 -5.25
C ILE A 11 3.24 -11.96 -3.75
N LEU A 12 3.09 -10.70 -3.35
CA LEU A 12 3.26 -10.26 -1.96
C LEU A 12 1.95 -10.19 -1.21
N GLY A 13 0.83 -10.14 -1.92
CA GLY A 13 -0.46 -9.86 -1.34
C GLY A 13 -1.37 -11.06 -1.20
N SER A 14 -2.37 -10.89 -0.36
CA SER A 14 -3.50 -11.80 -0.22
C SER A 14 -4.78 -10.99 -0.25
N LEU A 15 -5.87 -11.62 -0.66
CA LEU A 15 -7.19 -10.99 -0.78
C LEU A 15 -8.19 -11.71 0.10
N GLY A 16 -9.10 -10.94 0.69
CA GLY A 16 -10.18 -11.47 1.52
C GLY A 16 -11.40 -10.58 1.45
N SER A 17 -12.39 -10.91 2.26
CA SER A 17 -13.60 -10.08 2.37
C SER A 17 -14.17 -10.12 3.77
N ALA A 18 -14.87 -9.06 4.14
CA ALA A 18 -15.60 -8.95 5.39
C ALA A 18 -16.74 -7.95 5.20
N ASP A 19 -17.94 -8.30 5.66
CA ASP A 19 -19.11 -7.43 5.65
C ASP A 19 -19.46 -6.86 4.25
N GLY A 20 -19.22 -7.65 3.21
CA GLY A 20 -19.54 -7.27 1.84
C GLY A 20 -18.48 -6.40 1.15
N PHE A 21 -17.35 -6.16 1.79
CA PHE A 21 -16.25 -5.37 1.25
C PHE A 21 -14.96 -6.19 1.17
N GLY A 22 -14.07 -5.76 0.29
CA GLY A 22 -12.80 -6.44 0.09
C GLY A 22 -11.71 -5.99 1.04
N ILE A 23 -10.77 -6.89 1.26
CA ILE A 23 -9.57 -6.66 2.08
C ILE A 23 -8.36 -7.08 1.25
N VAL A 24 -7.36 -6.20 1.18
CA VAL A 24 -6.05 -6.51 0.61
C VAL A 24 -5.02 -6.42 1.71
N ARG A 25 -4.14 -7.43 1.80
CA ARG A 25 -3.03 -7.43 2.74
C ARG A 25 -1.74 -7.72 1.97
N VAL A 26 -0.75 -6.86 2.10
CA VAL A 26 0.58 -7.03 1.47
C VAL A 26 1.63 -7.01 2.58
N GLU A 27 2.56 -7.94 2.53
CA GLU A 27 3.66 -8.02 3.49
C GLU A 27 4.97 -8.15 2.74
N ASP A 28 5.99 -7.42 3.20
CA ASP A 28 7.33 -7.55 2.67
C ASP A 28 8.36 -7.16 3.74
N ARG A 29 9.61 -7.56 3.52
CA ARG A 29 10.73 -7.30 4.40
C ARG A 29 11.71 -6.35 3.71
N PHE A 30 12.15 -5.33 4.44
CA PHE A 30 13.04 -4.28 3.91
C PHE A 30 14.37 -4.29 4.66
N GLU A 31 15.45 -4.13 3.91
CA GLU A 31 16.80 -4.05 4.49
C GLU A 31 17.11 -2.62 4.92
N THR A 32 16.37 -2.14 5.91
CA THR A 32 16.59 -0.85 6.54
C THR A 32 15.99 -0.85 7.94
N HIS A 33 16.44 0.08 8.77
CA HIS A 33 15.92 0.23 10.13
C HIS A 33 14.52 0.83 10.12
N ILE A 34 13.77 0.54 11.18
CA ILE A 34 12.35 0.92 11.30
C ILE A 34 12.15 2.45 11.17
N GLU A 35 13.06 3.25 11.70
CA GLU A 35 12.96 4.71 11.65
C GLU A 35 13.09 5.22 10.21
N ASP A 36 13.98 4.63 9.43
CA ASP A 36 14.13 5.01 8.02
C ASP A 36 12.90 4.65 7.20
N LEU A 37 12.37 3.43 7.40
CA LEU A 37 11.17 3.00 6.70
C LEU A 37 9.97 3.85 7.11
N TRP A 38 9.84 4.15 8.39
CA TRP A 38 8.79 5.05 8.89
C TRP A 38 8.87 6.42 8.21
N SER A 39 10.07 6.98 8.13
CA SER A 39 10.29 8.26 7.45
C SER A 39 9.86 8.19 5.98
N ALA A 40 10.21 7.12 5.27
CA ALA A 40 9.82 6.95 3.86
C ALA A 40 8.30 6.89 3.67
N LEU A 41 7.58 6.40 4.68
CA LEU A 41 6.13 6.23 4.64
C LEU A 41 5.34 7.43 5.14
N THR A 42 5.98 8.39 5.82
CA THR A 42 5.26 9.48 6.47
C THR A 42 5.75 10.88 6.12
N GLN A 43 6.96 11.03 5.59
CA GLN A 43 7.49 12.34 5.22
C GLN A 43 7.07 12.71 3.80
N PRO A 44 6.34 13.82 3.60
CA PRO A 44 5.87 14.20 2.27
C PRO A 44 6.96 14.29 1.22
N GLU A 45 8.15 14.79 1.57
CA GLU A 45 9.26 14.89 0.64
C GLU A 45 9.74 13.52 0.14
N ARG A 46 9.71 12.52 1.00
CA ARG A 46 10.08 11.15 0.62
C ARG A 46 8.97 10.48 -0.16
N LEU A 47 7.73 10.64 0.29
CA LEU A 47 6.55 10.10 -0.41
C LEU A 47 6.47 10.64 -1.85
N ALA A 48 6.84 11.90 -2.07
CA ALA A 48 6.84 12.49 -3.40
C ALA A 48 7.76 11.76 -4.38
N ARG A 49 8.75 11.04 -3.89
CA ARG A 49 9.70 10.31 -4.73
C ARG A 49 9.21 8.95 -5.18
N TRP A 50 8.39 8.29 -4.37
CA TRP A 50 8.00 6.91 -4.69
C TRP A 50 6.50 6.67 -4.73
N TYR A 51 5.71 7.44 -3.99
CA TYR A 51 4.28 7.19 -3.84
C TYR A 51 3.41 8.23 -4.53
N GLY A 52 3.56 9.47 -4.14
CA GLY A 52 2.71 10.55 -4.63
C GLY A 52 2.91 11.85 -3.89
N GLU A 53 2.21 12.87 -4.36
CA GLU A 53 2.22 14.19 -3.73
C GLU A 53 1.22 14.22 -2.60
N ILE A 54 1.67 14.61 -1.42
CA ILE A 54 0.85 14.72 -0.22
C ILE A 54 0.77 16.18 0.20
N GLU A 55 -0.45 16.69 0.36
CA GLU A 55 -0.70 18.00 0.94
C GLU A 55 -1.18 17.82 2.38
N GLY A 56 -0.57 18.51 3.33
CA GLY A 56 -0.87 18.37 4.74
C GLY A 56 0.18 17.54 5.46
N GLU A 57 -0.16 17.06 6.64
CA GLU A 57 0.74 16.28 7.47
C GLU A 57 0.17 14.90 7.75
N LEU A 58 1.04 13.90 7.83
CA LEU A 58 0.65 12.53 8.14
C LEU A 58 0.92 12.25 9.62
N ARG A 59 0.08 12.80 10.48
CA ARG A 59 0.10 12.57 11.92
C ARG A 59 -1.32 12.44 12.45
N ALA A 60 -1.47 11.93 13.65
CA ALA A 60 -2.79 11.66 14.25
C ALA A 60 -3.71 12.89 14.20
N ALA A 61 -4.96 12.65 13.82
CA ALA A 61 -6.02 13.64 13.69
C ALA A 61 -5.78 14.71 12.62
N SER A 62 -4.87 14.46 11.67
CA SER A 62 -4.60 15.39 10.57
C SER A 62 -5.28 14.97 9.29
N ASP A 63 -5.80 15.95 8.55
CA ASP A 63 -6.32 15.75 7.20
C ASP A 63 -5.20 15.90 6.18
N PHE A 64 -5.30 15.21 5.07
CA PHE A 64 -4.33 15.32 3.98
C PHE A 64 -5.01 15.15 2.63
N GLY A 65 -4.35 15.68 1.59
CA GLY A 65 -4.69 15.40 0.20
C GLY A 65 -3.61 14.54 -0.43
N ALA A 66 -3.96 13.71 -1.39
CA ALA A 66 -3.00 12.84 -2.04
C ALA A 66 -3.26 12.72 -3.54
N ARG A 67 -2.16 12.68 -4.31
CA ARG A 67 -2.15 12.35 -5.74
C ARG A 67 -1.12 11.27 -5.96
N VAL A 68 -1.57 10.06 -6.27
CA VAL A 68 -0.71 8.88 -6.36
C VAL A 68 -0.09 8.76 -7.75
N HIS A 69 1.23 8.61 -7.82
CA HIS A 69 1.96 8.57 -9.10
C HIS A 69 1.56 7.37 -9.97
N ALA A 70 1.51 6.18 -9.39
CA ALA A 70 1.32 4.96 -10.16
C ALA A 70 -0.06 4.86 -10.82
N SER A 71 -1.11 5.30 -10.15
CA SER A 71 -2.50 5.16 -10.60
C SER A 71 -3.14 6.47 -11.05
N GLY A 72 -2.56 7.61 -10.67
CA GLY A 72 -3.20 8.92 -10.86
C GLY A 72 -4.37 9.17 -9.92
N TRP A 73 -4.59 8.30 -8.92
CA TRP A 73 -5.67 8.49 -7.95
C TRP A 73 -5.48 9.81 -7.19
N GLU A 74 -6.56 10.57 -7.08
CA GLU A 74 -6.58 11.79 -6.29
C GLU A 74 -7.71 11.71 -5.27
N GLY A 75 -7.42 12.12 -4.05
CA GLY A 75 -8.43 12.11 -3.01
C GLY A 75 -7.93 12.78 -1.74
N THR A 76 -8.75 12.68 -0.71
CA THR A 76 -8.44 13.21 0.61
C THR A 76 -8.52 12.11 1.63
N GLY A 77 -7.87 12.33 2.76
CA GLY A 77 -7.87 11.36 3.84
C GLY A 77 -7.65 12.03 5.19
N ARG A 78 -7.69 11.19 6.20
CA ARG A 78 -7.47 11.59 7.58
C ARG A 78 -6.68 10.49 8.27
N VAL A 79 -5.65 10.86 9.00
CA VAL A 79 -4.93 9.93 9.86
C VAL A 79 -5.70 9.79 11.16
N GLU A 80 -6.29 8.62 11.39
CA GLU A 80 -7.09 8.34 12.60
C GLU A 80 -6.19 7.98 13.78
N GLU A 81 -5.16 7.18 13.54
CA GLU A 81 -4.24 6.72 14.59
C GLU A 81 -2.82 6.79 14.05
N CYS A 82 -1.87 7.15 14.90
CA CYS A 82 -0.46 7.22 14.53
C CYS A 82 0.40 6.95 15.75
N GLU A 83 1.18 5.88 15.67
CA GLU A 83 2.09 5.43 16.74
C GLU A 83 3.50 5.26 16.15
N PRO A 84 4.26 6.37 15.98
CA PRO A 84 5.60 6.30 15.40
C PRO A 84 6.54 5.42 16.24
N PRO A 85 7.41 4.64 15.65
CA PRO A 85 7.56 4.34 14.22
C PRO A 85 6.88 3.01 13.80
N ARG A 86 5.83 2.60 14.48
CA ARG A 86 5.27 1.25 14.36
C ARG A 86 3.97 1.12 13.60
N ARG A 87 3.11 2.13 13.65
CA ARG A 87 1.76 1.93 13.11
C ARG A 87 1.07 3.24 12.78
N PHE A 88 0.34 3.29 11.67
CA PHE A 88 -0.67 4.32 11.47
C PHE A 88 -1.90 3.72 10.75
N LEU A 89 -3.04 4.37 10.97
CA LEU A 89 -4.29 4.04 10.32
C LEU A 89 -4.84 5.31 9.67
N ALA A 90 -5.10 5.25 8.37
CA ALA A 90 -5.66 6.35 7.62
C ALA A 90 -6.94 5.94 6.91
N LEU A 91 -7.89 6.86 6.84
CA LEU A 91 -9.09 6.72 6.02
C LEU A 91 -8.91 7.61 4.79
N SER A 92 -9.35 7.15 3.64
CA SER A 92 -9.24 7.95 2.42
C SER A 92 -10.39 7.70 1.47
N LYS A 93 -10.63 8.70 0.59
CA LYS A 93 -11.73 8.67 -0.35
C LYS A 93 -11.45 9.64 -1.50
N ALA A 94 -11.73 9.20 -2.72
CA ALA A 94 -11.81 10.11 -3.87
C ALA A 94 -13.19 10.78 -3.88
N PRO A 95 -13.32 11.97 -4.52
CA PRO A 95 -14.61 12.71 -4.50
C PRO A 95 -15.80 11.93 -5.06
N ASP A 96 -15.54 11.03 -6.02
CA ASP A 96 -16.58 10.24 -6.69
C ASP A 96 -16.82 8.86 -6.07
N GLU A 97 -16.04 8.51 -5.06
CA GLU A 97 -16.21 7.22 -4.37
C GLU A 97 -17.30 7.33 -3.31
N PRO A 98 -18.19 6.31 -3.21
CA PRO A 98 -19.30 6.37 -2.24
C PRO A 98 -18.86 6.13 -0.79
N ASN A 99 -17.77 5.40 -0.59
CA ASN A 99 -17.32 4.98 0.74
C ASN A 99 -15.85 5.27 0.95
N GLU A 100 -15.48 5.52 2.20
CA GLU A 100 -14.08 5.60 2.59
C GLU A 100 -13.50 4.21 2.68
N ASP A 101 -12.23 4.06 2.30
CA ASP A 101 -11.47 2.87 2.63
C ASP A 101 -10.46 3.18 3.73
N SER A 102 -9.96 2.15 4.39
CA SER A 102 -8.94 2.30 5.42
C SER A 102 -7.64 1.65 4.99
N THR A 103 -6.54 2.26 5.39
CA THR A 103 -5.19 1.71 5.17
C THR A 103 -4.48 1.69 6.51
N GLU A 104 -4.13 0.49 6.96
CA GLU A 104 -3.33 0.31 8.17
C GLU A 104 -1.93 -0.11 7.77
N VAL A 105 -0.94 0.60 8.27
CA VAL A 105 0.48 0.28 8.06
C VAL A 105 1.08 -0.10 9.39
N THR A 106 1.74 -1.26 9.43
CA THR A 106 2.41 -1.77 10.62
C THR A 106 3.87 -2.09 10.29
N LEU A 107 4.79 -1.62 11.12
CA LEU A 107 6.21 -1.90 10.99
C LEU A 107 6.70 -2.65 12.21
N THR A 108 7.48 -3.70 11.99
CA THR A 108 8.12 -4.47 13.05
C THR A 108 9.60 -4.57 12.76
N GLY A 109 10.42 -4.06 13.67
CA GLY A 109 11.87 -4.14 13.55
C GLY A 109 12.36 -5.56 13.80
N ASP A 110 13.36 -5.99 13.04
CA ASP A 110 13.99 -7.31 13.17
C ASP A 110 15.48 -7.16 12.84
N GLY A 111 16.27 -6.77 13.85
CA GLY A 111 17.69 -6.47 13.66
C GLY A 111 17.89 -5.28 12.72
N ASP A 112 18.62 -5.50 11.63
CA ASP A 112 18.87 -4.47 10.63
C ASP A 112 17.76 -4.38 9.58
N GLN A 113 16.72 -5.16 9.73
CA GLN A 113 15.60 -5.23 8.79
C GLN A 113 14.31 -4.78 9.44
N THR A 114 13.30 -4.51 8.62
CA THR A 114 11.96 -4.15 9.07
C THR A 114 10.92 -4.90 8.24
N VAL A 115 9.94 -5.47 8.92
CA VAL A 115 8.79 -6.10 8.26
C VAL A 115 7.69 -5.07 8.15
N LEU A 116 7.20 -4.89 6.93
CA LEU A 116 6.07 -4.02 6.60
C LEU A 116 4.84 -4.87 6.35
N VAL A 117 3.72 -4.51 6.97
CA VAL A 117 2.40 -5.04 6.63
C VAL A 117 1.50 -3.86 6.31
N VAL A 118 0.87 -3.91 5.14
CA VAL A 118 -0.15 -2.93 4.75
C VAL A 118 -1.46 -3.68 4.55
N GLU A 119 -2.51 -3.22 5.20
CA GLU A 119 -3.84 -3.79 5.04
C GLU A 119 -4.84 -2.70 4.66
N GLN A 120 -5.52 -2.90 3.53
CA GLN A 120 -6.59 -2.01 3.07
C GLN A 120 -7.93 -2.72 3.22
N ARG A 121 -8.91 -2.01 3.74
CA ARG A 121 -10.27 -2.51 3.97
C ARG A 121 -11.31 -1.57 3.40
N GLY A 122 -12.53 -2.06 3.22
CA GLY A 122 -13.63 -1.27 2.69
C GLY A 122 -13.59 -1.14 1.17
N LEU A 123 -12.92 -2.06 0.49
CA LEU A 123 -12.70 -2.01 -0.94
C LEU A 123 -13.85 -2.69 -1.72
N PRO A 124 -14.13 -2.21 -2.96
CA PRO A 124 -15.14 -2.86 -3.78
C PRO A 124 -14.67 -4.25 -4.24
N LEU A 125 -15.55 -5.25 -4.08
CA LEU A 125 -15.19 -6.63 -4.38
C LEU A 125 -14.92 -6.87 -5.86
N ASP A 126 -15.65 -6.21 -6.74
CA ASP A 126 -15.50 -6.35 -8.19
C ASP A 126 -14.18 -5.80 -8.74
N LEU A 127 -13.51 -4.94 -7.98
CA LEU A 127 -12.22 -4.35 -8.35
C LEU A 127 -11.08 -4.79 -7.41
N LEU A 128 -11.34 -5.75 -6.55
CA LEU A 128 -10.38 -6.13 -5.51
C LEU A 128 -9.03 -6.59 -6.07
N TRP A 129 -9.06 -7.31 -7.18
CA TRP A 129 -7.83 -7.73 -7.86
C TRP A 129 -6.96 -6.53 -8.27
N ALA A 130 -7.60 -5.44 -8.71
CA ALA A 130 -6.89 -4.23 -9.13
C ALA A 130 -6.27 -3.50 -7.93
N TYR A 131 -7.00 -3.44 -6.81
CA TYR A 131 -6.46 -2.87 -5.57
C TYR A 131 -5.28 -3.70 -5.05
N GLY A 132 -5.37 -5.02 -5.15
CA GLY A 132 -4.27 -5.90 -4.75
C GLY A 132 -3.01 -5.68 -5.58
N ALA A 133 -3.15 -5.66 -6.90
CA ALA A 133 -2.03 -5.41 -7.80
C ALA A 133 -1.46 -4.00 -7.57
N GLY A 134 -2.33 -3.00 -7.42
CA GLY A 134 -1.91 -1.62 -7.18
C GLY A 134 -1.14 -1.46 -5.87
N LEU A 135 -1.61 -2.07 -4.80
CA LEU A 135 -0.91 -2.01 -3.52
C LEU A 135 0.46 -2.68 -3.59
N GLN A 136 0.57 -3.81 -4.26
CA GLN A 136 1.87 -4.44 -4.45
C GLN A 136 2.83 -3.54 -5.22
N ILE A 137 2.35 -2.83 -6.26
CA ILE A 137 3.18 -1.88 -7.00
C ILE A 137 3.72 -0.79 -6.06
N HIS A 138 2.88 -0.27 -5.17
CA HIS A 138 3.33 0.72 -4.19
C HIS A 138 4.43 0.17 -3.27
N VAL A 139 4.30 -1.06 -2.82
CA VAL A 139 5.31 -1.70 -1.97
C VAL A 139 6.61 -1.93 -2.76
N GLU A 140 6.51 -2.31 -4.03
CA GLU A 140 7.69 -2.44 -4.91
C GLU A 140 8.37 -1.09 -5.15
N ASP A 141 7.60 -0.03 -5.33
CA ASP A 141 8.14 1.32 -5.49
C ASP A 141 8.84 1.80 -4.22
N LEU A 142 8.27 1.47 -3.06
CA LEU A 142 8.92 1.74 -1.78
C LEU A 142 10.24 0.99 -1.67
N ALA A 143 10.27 -0.27 -2.07
CA ALA A 143 11.50 -1.06 -2.06
C ALA A 143 12.57 -0.45 -2.97
N ALA A 144 12.19 0.03 -4.14
CA ALA A 144 13.11 0.72 -5.03
C ALA A 144 13.65 2.00 -4.38
N HIS A 145 12.79 2.77 -3.73
CA HIS A 145 13.21 3.98 -3.04
C HIS A 145 14.22 3.70 -1.92
N ILE A 146 13.94 2.70 -1.10
CA ILE A 146 14.85 2.29 0.00
C ILE A 146 16.20 1.83 -0.56
N ALA A 147 16.20 1.17 -1.72
CA ALA A 147 17.41 0.70 -2.38
C ALA A 147 18.12 1.78 -3.21
N GLY A 148 17.61 3.00 -3.23
CA GLY A 148 18.20 4.10 -4.01
C GLY A 148 17.96 3.99 -5.52
N ARG A 149 16.93 3.25 -5.92
CA ARG A 149 16.54 3.08 -7.33
C ARG A 149 15.28 3.87 -7.64
N GLU A 150 15.07 4.15 -8.92
CA GLU A 150 13.83 4.77 -9.38
C GLU A 150 12.70 3.76 -9.41
N ARG A 151 11.45 4.28 -9.38
CA ARG A 151 10.25 3.45 -9.51
C ARG A 151 10.27 2.69 -10.84
N GLY A 152 9.67 1.50 -10.84
CA GLY A 152 9.46 0.75 -12.05
C GLY A 152 8.32 1.33 -12.90
N ASP A 153 8.13 0.75 -14.08
CA ASP A 153 7.00 1.10 -14.94
C ASP A 153 5.71 0.48 -14.41
N SER A 154 4.82 1.32 -13.93
CA SER A 154 3.57 0.88 -13.29
C SER A 154 2.67 0.09 -14.22
N GLU A 155 2.55 0.51 -15.49
CA GLU A 155 1.70 -0.19 -16.46
C GLU A 155 2.20 -1.60 -16.74
N THR A 156 3.51 -1.76 -16.93
CA THR A 156 4.13 -3.06 -17.16
C THR A 156 3.95 -3.97 -15.95
N ARG A 157 4.19 -3.43 -14.74
CA ARG A 157 4.03 -4.21 -13.51
C ARG A 157 2.58 -4.61 -13.29
N PHE A 158 1.64 -3.70 -13.54
CA PHE A 158 0.22 -3.98 -13.38
C PHE A 158 -0.22 -5.12 -14.31
N ALA A 159 0.22 -5.08 -15.57
CA ALA A 159 -0.10 -6.13 -16.54
C ALA A 159 0.48 -7.50 -16.11
N LEU A 160 1.67 -7.52 -15.51
CA LEU A 160 2.29 -8.75 -15.03
C LEU A 160 1.60 -9.31 -13.78
N LEU A 161 1.11 -8.46 -12.91
CA LEU A 161 0.46 -8.87 -11.66
C LEU A 161 -1.01 -9.24 -11.83
N LYS A 162 -1.66 -8.68 -12.84
CA LYS A 162 -3.10 -8.82 -13.05
C LYS A 162 -3.60 -10.28 -13.02
N PRO A 163 -3.03 -11.22 -13.80
CA PRO A 163 -3.56 -12.60 -13.82
C PRO A 163 -3.52 -13.26 -12.43
N ALA A 164 -2.45 -13.05 -11.68
CA ALA A 164 -2.30 -13.65 -10.36
C ALA A 164 -3.32 -13.07 -9.37
N TYR A 165 -3.53 -11.76 -9.39
CA TYR A 165 -4.51 -11.14 -8.49
C TYR A 165 -5.95 -11.44 -8.90
N GLU A 166 -6.22 -11.60 -10.19
CA GLU A 166 -7.53 -12.08 -10.65
C GLU A 166 -7.81 -13.49 -10.14
N ASP A 167 -6.81 -14.37 -10.16
CA ASP A 167 -6.94 -15.74 -9.63
C ASP A 167 -7.19 -15.71 -8.11
N LEU A 168 -6.48 -14.86 -7.38
CA LEU A 168 -6.70 -14.71 -5.95
C LEU A 168 -8.13 -14.22 -5.66
N ALA A 169 -8.62 -13.26 -6.43
CA ALA A 169 -9.96 -12.70 -6.25
C ALA A 169 -11.05 -13.77 -6.57
N ALA A 170 -10.81 -14.62 -7.54
CA ALA A 170 -11.74 -15.68 -7.91
C ALA A 170 -11.88 -16.74 -6.81
N ASN A 171 -10.93 -16.86 -5.90
CA ASN A 171 -10.91 -17.86 -4.83
C ASN A 171 -11.35 -17.32 -3.47
N ILE A 172 -11.88 -16.12 -3.40
CA ILE A 172 -12.42 -15.55 -2.15
C ILE A 172 -13.79 -16.19 -1.88
N SER A 173 -13.96 -16.64 -0.64
CA SER A 173 -15.23 -17.20 -0.19
C SER A 173 -16.13 -16.16 0.46
#